data_d2623e22faaac3e8378d65e69434d997
#
_entry.id   d2623e22faaac3e8378d65e69434d997
#
_cell.length_a   1.000
_cell.length_b   1.000
_cell.length_c   1.000
_cell.angle_alpha   90.00
_cell.angle_beta   90.00
_cell.angle_gamma   90.00
#
_symmetry.space_group_name_H-M   'P 1'
#
loop_
_entity.id
_entity.type
_entity.pdbx_description
1 polymer ?
#
loop_
_entity_poly.entity_id
_entity_poly.type
_entity_poly.pdbx_seq_one_letter_code
_entity_poly.pdbx_strand_id
1 'polypeptide(L)'
;MTTKHIFHSQQGLVVKGLHGLVSSNPILRVDAANKVVYNSRADPSRVSVVSGGGAGHEPFAAAYVGDGLLTAAVSGEIFASPSTAQITSALSLIPTGKGVLFIILNYTGDALHFGLAAEKARAKGIKAEMVVVGDDVAVGRKQGGLVGRRGLAGCVLVCKILGAAASKGMPLEELAAFGRNLVANLGTIGLSLDHCHVPGRTGDWESLAAGSCELGMGIHNEPGVRHIEHQPEPKELVNEMLTLLLGDDKDRNFVTWKDSEKDGEKGEGPVLMINNLGGMSTLEMSAFADEVISQLASSWSIYPTRIVNGVYMTSLNGPGFSITLLNTDGVESQVRLLPLIDDATTATGWAAAHGGWAKGKRNLAAEAKQTEALLQSGKETEEATVRKGPKNANPKQVESAIRAAGKKVIACEPELTKWDTQVGDGDCGITFANAAQAVIDALGTDALPTTYASETIASIVHVLEPTMGGTSGAIFSLYLTALSGALQTQPWNEAAYSALEALLKYTPAREGDRTLVDSLSPFCTALKDGKSLDVAVKAGAAGAEHTRGMRARLGRATYVGDGSTGTEGLPPDPGAWGVAELFKGLEEGLKQ
;
A
#
# COMPACT_ATOMS: atom_id res chain seq x y z
N MET A 1 21.30 -19.58 -4.51
CA MET A 1 21.44 -18.17 -4.06
C MET A 1 20.30 -17.37 -4.67
N THR A 2 19.32 -17.00 -3.90
CA THR A 2 18.28 -16.06 -4.35
C THR A 2 18.88 -14.66 -4.30
N THR A 3 19.25 -14.10 -5.45
CA THR A 3 19.70 -12.72 -5.55
C THR A 3 18.49 -11.81 -5.34
N LYS A 4 18.40 -11.18 -4.16
CA LYS A 4 17.33 -10.22 -3.83
C LYS A 4 17.64 -8.80 -4.36
N HIS A 5 18.69 -8.63 -5.16
CA HIS A 5 19.15 -7.35 -5.70
C HIS A 5 19.51 -7.46 -7.18
N ILE A 6 19.21 -6.41 -7.96
CA ILE A 6 19.63 -6.30 -9.35
C ILE A 6 21.15 -6.11 -9.44
N PHE A 7 21.72 -5.32 -8.52
CA PHE A 7 23.18 -5.12 -8.45
C PHE A 7 23.81 -6.17 -7.53
N HIS A 8 24.79 -6.91 -8.06
CA HIS A 8 25.45 -8.00 -7.34
C HIS A 8 26.62 -7.55 -6.45
N SER A 9 26.93 -6.24 -6.43
CA SER A 9 28.01 -5.65 -5.63
C SER A 9 27.60 -4.27 -5.13
N GLN A 10 28.04 -3.94 -3.93
CA GLN A 10 27.92 -2.57 -3.38
C GLN A 10 28.95 -1.60 -3.99
N GLN A 11 29.99 -2.09 -4.67
CA GLN A 11 31.07 -1.25 -5.21
C GLN A 11 30.55 -0.25 -6.25
N GLY A 12 30.69 1.03 -5.97
CA GLY A 12 30.24 2.12 -6.84
C GLY A 12 28.72 2.29 -6.91
N LEU A 13 27.93 1.49 -6.18
CA LEU A 13 26.47 1.55 -6.20
C LEU A 13 25.95 2.90 -5.67
N VAL A 14 26.52 3.39 -4.58
CA VAL A 14 26.15 4.69 -4.00
C VAL A 14 26.32 5.81 -5.02
N VAL A 15 27.48 5.89 -5.66
CA VAL A 15 27.77 6.93 -6.68
C VAL A 15 26.79 6.81 -7.86
N LYS A 16 26.49 5.60 -8.31
CA LYS A 16 25.48 5.37 -9.37
C LYS A 16 24.09 5.85 -8.95
N GLY A 17 23.68 5.56 -7.71
CA GLY A 17 22.41 6.03 -7.15
C GLY A 17 22.33 7.56 -7.12
N LEU A 18 23.39 8.24 -6.66
CA LEU A 18 23.48 9.70 -6.63
C LEU A 18 23.42 10.31 -8.04
N HIS A 19 24.10 9.72 -9.03
CA HIS A 19 23.99 10.17 -10.42
C HIS A 19 22.56 10.02 -10.97
N GLY A 20 21.88 8.91 -10.69
CA GLY A 20 20.48 8.69 -11.06
C GLY A 20 19.55 9.75 -10.46
N LEU A 21 19.72 10.04 -9.16
CA LEU A 21 18.96 11.07 -8.47
C LEU A 21 19.15 12.45 -9.11
N VAL A 22 20.40 12.87 -9.32
CA VAL A 22 20.73 14.18 -9.89
C VAL A 22 20.23 14.31 -11.33
N SER A 23 20.25 13.22 -12.10
CA SER A 23 19.72 13.21 -13.48
C SER A 23 18.21 13.45 -13.54
N SER A 24 17.48 13.12 -12.48
CA SER A 24 16.04 13.32 -12.40
C SER A 24 15.61 14.68 -11.81
N ASN A 25 16.57 15.47 -11.28
CA ASN A 25 16.29 16.78 -10.68
C ASN A 25 17.27 17.87 -11.16
N PRO A 26 16.83 18.82 -11.99
CA PRO A 26 17.72 19.76 -12.68
C PRO A 26 18.41 20.78 -11.76
N ILE A 27 17.96 20.98 -10.53
CA ILE A 27 18.62 21.90 -9.58
C ILE A 27 19.75 21.24 -8.80
N LEU A 28 19.81 19.90 -8.80
CA LEU A 28 20.82 19.15 -8.05
C LEU A 28 22.14 19.05 -8.83
N ARG A 29 23.22 18.99 -8.08
CA ARG A 29 24.56 18.64 -8.56
C ARG A 29 25.18 17.61 -7.63
N VAL A 30 26.16 16.84 -8.14
CA VAL A 30 26.87 15.83 -7.37
C VAL A 30 28.38 16.02 -7.48
N ASP A 31 29.05 16.02 -6.33
CA ASP A 31 30.48 15.70 -6.21
C ASP A 31 30.60 14.19 -6.00
N ALA A 32 30.84 13.47 -7.09
CA ALA A 32 30.90 12.02 -7.08
C ALA A 32 32.08 11.46 -6.25
N ALA A 33 33.20 12.19 -6.20
CA ALA A 33 34.39 11.77 -5.45
C ALA A 33 34.12 11.78 -3.94
N ASN A 34 33.38 12.78 -3.46
CA ASN A 34 33.04 12.93 -2.05
C ASN A 34 31.60 12.49 -1.73
N LYS A 35 30.83 11.99 -2.71
CA LYS A 35 29.43 11.57 -2.57
C LYS A 35 28.54 12.65 -1.97
N VAL A 36 28.70 13.89 -2.40
CA VAL A 36 27.92 15.05 -1.96
C VAL A 36 26.91 15.42 -3.03
N VAL A 37 25.63 15.45 -2.67
CA VAL A 37 24.57 16.07 -3.46
C VAL A 37 24.27 17.44 -2.89
N TYR A 38 24.15 18.46 -3.73
CA TYR A 38 23.87 19.83 -3.29
C TYR A 38 22.93 20.56 -4.24
N ASN A 39 22.19 21.52 -3.68
CA ASN A 39 21.31 22.42 -4.41
C ASN A 39 22.15 23.55 -5.06
N SER A 40 22.25 23.55 -6.39
CA SER A 40 23.02 24.57 -7.13
C SER A 40 22.39 25.96 -7.11
N ARG A 41 21.16 26.08 -6.58
CA ARG A 41 20.41 27.35 -6.48
C ARG A 41 20.23 27.80 -5.02
N ALA A 42 21.01 27.25 -4.09
CA ALA A 42 20.91 27.60 -2.67
C ALA A 42 21.07 29.11 -2.44
N ASP A 43 20.16 29.70 -1.67
CA ASP A 43 20.13 31.12 -1.37
C ASP A 43 21.25 31.50 -0.38
N PRO A 44 22.24 32.34 -0.78
CA PRO A 44 23.33 32.73 0.10
C PRO A 44 22.91 33.63 1.27
N SER A 45 21.69 34.15 1.27
CA SER A 45 21.13 34.94 2.36
C SER A 45 20.53 34.10 3.48
N ARG A 46 20.54 32.78 3.36
CA ARG A 46 19.91 31.81 4.28
C ARG A 46 20.96 30.93 4.97
N VAL A 47 20.56 30.33 6.07
CA VAL A 47 21.34 29.27 6.74
C VAL A 47 21.31 28.03 5.84
N SER A 48 22.49 27.46 5.58
CA SER A 48 22.58 26.19 4.87
C SER A 48 22.30 25.01 5.80
N VAL A 49 21.37 24.13 5.41
CA VAL A 49 21.03 22.93 6.18
C VAL A 49 21.65 21.72 5.49
N VAL A 50 22.48 20.99 6.21
CA VAL A 50 23.22 19.82 5.72
C VAL A 50 22.88 18.60 6.54
N SER A 51 22.63 17.49 5.87
CA SER A 51 22.44 16.20 6.51
C SER A 51 23.28 15.13 5.82
N GLY A 52 23.24 13.92 6.32
CA GLY A 52 23.95 12.79 5.72
C GLY A 52 24.06 11.62 6.70
N GLY A 53 24.85 10.65 6.29
CA GLY A 53 25.05 9.40 7.01
C GLY A 53 25.43 8.29 6.03
N GLY A 54 25.38 7.03 6.47
CA GLY A 54 25.54 5.88 5.60
C GLY A 54 24.49 5.86 4.50
N ALA A 55 24.84 5.36 3.31
CA ALA A 55 23.87 5.00 2.28
C ALA A 55 23.10 3.74 2.68
N GLY A 56 22.01 3.43 1.99
CA GLY A 56 21.12 2.31 2.30
C GLY A 56 19.83 2.73 3.01
N HIS A 57 19.65 4.04 3.21
CA HIS A 57 18.48 4.63 3.86
C HIS A 57 17.68 5.53 2.93
N GLU A 58 17.95 5.46 1.64
CA GLU A 58 17.30 6.29 0.63
C GLU A 58 15.75 6.21 0.75
N PRO A 59 15.06 7.35 0.58
CA PRO A 59 15.51 8.65 0.05
C PRO A 59 16.37 9.52 0.99
N PHE A 60 16.54 9.14 2.26
CA PHE A 60 17.41 9.87 3.20
C PHE A 60 18.91 9.68 2.85
N ALA A 61 19.75 10.73 2.80
CA ALA A 61 19.39 12.14 2.93
C ALA A 61 19.44 12.84 1.56
N ALA A 62 20.06 12.21 0.55
CA ALA A 62 20.38 12.84 -0.75
C ALA A 62 19.13 13.34 -1.50
N ALA A 63 18.02 12.57 -1.48
CA ALA A 63 16.78 12.97 -2.16
C ALA A 63 16.00 14.07 -1.40
N TYR A 64 16.46 14.46 -0.22
CA TYR A 64 15.91 15.61 0.52
C TYR A 64 16.63 16.91 0.23
N VAL A 65 17.60 16.91 -0.68
CA VAL A 65 18.23 18.14 -1.14
C VAL A 65 17.30 18.86 -2.11
N GLY A 66 16.99 20.12 -1.79
CA GLY A 66 16.08 20.95 -2.58
C GLY A 66 15.66 22.21 -1.83
N ASP A 67 14.99 23.12 -2.55
CA ASP A 67 14.45 24.34 -1.95
C ASP A 67 13.44 23.96 -0.84
N GLY A 68 13.50 24.66 0.27
CA GLY A 68 12.60 24.43 1.40
C GLY A 68 12.91 23.17 2.22
N LEU A 69 14.08 22.49 1.97
CA LEU A 69 14.50 21.33 2.76
C LEU A 69 16.04 21.36 2.97
N LEU A 70 16.82 20.40 2.45
CA LEU A 70 18.27 20.39 2.63
C LEU A 70 18.99 21.19 1.54
N THR A 71 20.07 21.87 1.92
CA THR A 71 21.00 22.53 1.00
C THR A 71 21.98 21.54 0.40
N ALA A 72 22.46 20.59 1.21
CA ALA A 72 23.32 19.50 0.76
C ALA A 72 23.13 18.26 1.62
N ALA A 73 23.50 17.11 1.04
CA ALA A 73 23.58 15.83 1.73
C ALA A 73 24.88 15.12 1.40
N VAL A 74 25.48 14.47 2.40
CA VAL A 74 26.75 13.74 2.28
C VAL A 74 26.50 12.25 2.57
N SER A 75 26.75 11.41 1.57
CA SER A 75 26.56 9.95 1.70
C SER A 75 27.89 9.25 1.98
N GLY A 76 27.87 8.33 2.93
CA GLY A 76 28.93 7.35 3.11
C GLY A 76 28.77 6.15 2.18
N GLU A 77 29.44 5.06 2.48
CA GLU A 77 29.14 3.75 1.89
C GLU A 77 27.90 3.14 2.56
N ILE A 78 27.42 1.99 2.05
CA ILE A 78 26.23 1.35 2.63
C ILE A 78 26.47 1.06 4.12
N PHE A 79 25.63 1.63 4.97
CA PHE A 79 25.64 1.53 6.44
C PHE A 79 26.94 2.03 7.11
N ALA A 80 27.70 2.85 6.41
CA ALA A 80 28.93 3.45 6.95
C ALA A 80 28.92 4.97 6.83
N SER A 81 29.19 5.66 7.94
CA SER A 81 29.23 7.12 8.00
C SER A 81 30.21 7.71 6.99
N PRO A 82 29.91 8.87 6.41
CA PRO A 82 30.86 9.60 5.55
C PRO A 82 32.05 10.09 6.38
N SER A 83 33.22 10.15 5.75
CA SER A 83 34.40 10.70 6.38
C SER A 83 34.29 12.22 6.60
N THR A 84 35.02 12.74 7.59
CA THR A 84 35.12 14.19 7.83
C THR A 84 35.57 14.97 6.60
N ALA A 85 36.41 14.39 5.74
CA ALA A 85 36.85 15.01 4.49
C ALA A 85 35.70 15.21 3.51
N GLN A 86 34.84 14.19 3.34
CA GLN A 86 33.64 14.28 2.51
C GLN A 86 32.68 15.36 3.03
N ILE A 87 32.42 15.37 4.36
CA ILE A 87 31.55 16.38 4.96
C ILE A 87 32.12 17.80 4.80
N THR A 88 33.43 17.95 4.98
CA THR A 88 34.08 19.25 4.81
C THR A 88 34.04 19.72 3.35
N SER A 89 34.08 18.80 2.36
CA SER A 89 33.97 19.15 0.96
C SER A 89 32.62 19.78 0.63
N ALA A 90 31.55 19.32 1.26
CA ALA A 90 30.20 19.88 1.08
C ALA A 90 30.14 21.38 1.41
N LEU A 91 30.89 21.82 2.45
CA LEU A 91 30.94 23.24 2.83
C LEU A 91 31.56 24.14 1.78
N SER A 92 32.36 23.59 0.86
CA SER A 92 32.94 24.32 -0.26
C SER A 92 31.99 24.45 -1.45
N LEU A 93 30.89 23.69 -1.45
CA LEU A 93 29.91 23.60 -2.55
C LEU A 93 28.63 24.38 -2.28
N ILE A 94 28.45 24.88 -1.05
CA ILE A 94 27.22 25.55 -0.60
C ILE A 94 27.54 26.92 0.02
N PRO A 95 26.57 27.87 0.08
CA PRO A 95 26.74 29.12 0.80
C PRO A 95 26.92 28.86 2.31
N THR A 96 27.92 29.52 2.92
CA THR A 96 28.18 29.39 4.38
C THR A 96 28.13 30.72 5.13
N GLY A 97 27.86 31.83 4.43
CA GLY A 97 27.90 33.18 5.02
C GLY A 97 26.89 33.44 6.13
N LYS A 98 25.77 32.73 6.18
CA LYS A 98 24.78 32.78 7.26
C LYS A 98 24.93 31.63 8.27
N GLY A 99 25.92 30.78 8.09
CA GLY A 99 26.20 29.60 8.90
C GLY A 99 25.61 28.31 8.33
N VAL A 100 25.95 27.22 8.96
CA VAL A 100 25.57 25.85 8.56
C VAL A 100 24.96 25.12 9.75
N LEU A 101 23.79 24.53 9.55
CA LEU A 101 23.19 23.61 10.48
C LEU A 101 23.38 22.18 9.97
N PHE A 102 24.06 21.33 10.75
CA PHE A 102 24.11 19.88 10.52
C PHE A 102 22.95 19.20 11.26
N ILE A 103 22.17 18.38 10.57
CA ILE A 103 21.12 17.53 11.13
C ILE A 103 21.55 16.10 10.89
N ILE A 104 21.78 15.32 11.94
CA ILE A 104 22.33 13.97 11.84
C ILE A 104 21.55 12.98 12.68
N LEU A 105 21.59 11.72 12.28
CA LEU A 105 21.12 10.59 13.09
C LEU A 105 22.07 10.35 14.27
N ASN A 106 21.53 9.95 15.42
CA ASN A 106 22.32 9.64 16.61
C ASN A 106 23.01 8.28 16.48
N TYR A 107 24.03 8.23 15.63
CA TYR A 107 25.00 7.13 15.54
C TYR A 107 26.41 7.65 15.81
N THR A 108 27.21 6.86 16.51
CA THR A 108 28.53 7.29 16.98
C THR A 108 29.44 7.76 15.84
N GLY A 109 29.44 7.05 14.71
CA GLY A 109 30.24 7.44 13.54
C GLY A 109 29.82 8.81 12.98
N ASP A 110 28.53 9.03 12.78
CA ASP A 110 27.99 10.30 12.28
C ASP A 110 28.29 11.43 13.27
N ALA A 111 28.02 11.23 14.56
CA ALA A 111 28.28 12.25 15.58
C ALA A 111 29.74 12.69 15.63
N LEU A 112 30.69 11.77 15.50
CA LEU A 112 32.11 12.08 15.50
C LEU A 112 32.57 12.77 14.21
N HIS A 113 32.18 12.27 13.04
CA HIS A 113 32.63 12.83 11.77
C HIS A 113 32.00 14.18 11.46
N PHE A 114 30.68 14.37 11.69
CA PHE A 114 30.03 15.66 11.53
C PHE A 114 30.45 16.65 12.61
N GLY A 115 30.66 16.19 13.86
CA GLY A 115 31.20 17.00 14.94
C GLY A 115 32.60 17.57 14.59
N LEU A 116 33.50 16.71 14.10
CA LEU A 116 34.82 17.16 13.65
C LEU A 116 34.74 18.12 12.45
N ALA A 117 33.80 17.90 11.52
CA ALA A 117 33.58 18.82 10.41
C ALA A 117 33.06 20.18 10.89
N ALA A 118 32.18 20.22 11.89
CA ALA A 118 31.70 21.45 12.52
C ALA A 118 32.84 22.23 13.19
N GLU A 119 33.72 21.54 13.95
CA GLU A 119 34.89 22.19 14.54
C GLU A 119 35.86 22.75 13.48
N LYS A 120 36.11 22.01 12.41
CA LYS A 120 36.91 22.50 11.29
C LYS A 120 36.28 23.71 10.58
N ALA A 121 34.95 23.76 10.48
CA ALA A 121 34.22 24.90 9.95
C ALA A 121 34.39 26.14 10.85
N ARG A 122 34.20 25.98 12.15
CA ARG A 122 34.39 27.05 13.15
C ARG A 122 35.82 27.58 13.15
N ALA A 123 36.81 26.69 13.06
CA ALA A 123 38.22 27.09 12.93
C ALA A 123 38.52 27.93 11.69
N LYS A 124 37.70 27.84 10.64
CA LYS A 124 37.75 28.65 9.43
C LYS A 124 36.86 29.91 9.47
N GLY A 125 36.24 30.20 10.63
CA GLY A 125 35.35 31.35 10.80
C GLY A 125 33.91 31.11 10.29
N ILE A 126 33.54 29.90 9.91
CA ILE A 126 32.18 29.57 9.51
C ILE A 126 31.38 29.20 10.77
N LYS A 127 30.26 29.89 11.01
CA LYS A 127 29.33 29.52 12.06
C LYS A 127 28.74 28.16 11.74
N ALA A 128 28.79 27.21 12.69
CA ALA A 128 28.26 25.86 12.52
C ALA A 128 27.58 25.37 13.79
N GLU A 129 26.40 24.86 13.66
CA GLU A 129 25.61 24.21 14.71
C GLU A 129 25.25 22.79 14.30
N MET A 130 24.89 21.95 15.29
CA MET A 130 24.51 20.57 15.07
C MET A 130 23.27 20.20 15.88
N VAL A 131 22.33 19.52 15.23
CA VAL A 131 21.17 18.86 15.84
C VAL A 131 21.31 17.36 15.63
N VAL A 132 21.43 16.63 16.73
CA VAL A 132 21.53 15.16 16.74
C VAL A 132 20.15 14.60 17.02
N VAL A 133 19.62 13.79 16.11
CA VAL A 133 18.28 13.22 16.20
C VAL A 133 18.36 11.81 16.77
N GLY A 134 17.76 11.61 17.93
CA GLY A 134 17.59 10.34 18.58
C GLY A 134 16.11 10.16 18.94
N ASP A 135 15.37 9.47 18.09
CA ASP A 135 13.92 9.34 18.19
C ASP A 135 13.42 7.93 18.52
N ASP A 136 14.29 6.91 18.48
CA ASP A 136 13.92 5.51 18.68
C ASP A 136 13.56 5.19 20.14
N VAL A 137 12.28 4.93 20.41
CA VAL A 137 11.80 4.56 21.74
C VAL A 137 12.10 3.09 22.10
N ALA A 138 12.52 2.27 21.14
CA ALA A 138 12.98 0.90 21.43
C ALA A 138 14.21 0.90 22.35
N VAL A 139 15.04 1.94 22.28
CA VAL A 139 16.20 2.11 23.15
C VAL A 139 15.79 2.89 24.40
N GLY A 140 15.55 2.18 25.51
CA GLY A 140 15.23 2.79 26.80
C GLY A 140 16.40 3.58 27.39
N ARG A 141 16.11 4.45 28.38
CA ARG A 141 17.11 5.26 29.07
C ARG A 141 18.21 4.42 29.75
N LYS A 142 17.82 3.25 30.27
CA LYS A 142 18.78 2.33 30.92
C LYS A 142 19.70 1.67 29.91
N GLN A 143 19.14 1.22 28.78
CA GLN A 143 19.89 0.56 27.70
C GLN A 143 20.73 1.55 26.88
N GLY A 144 20.19 2.75 26.63
CA GLY A 144 20.87 3.80 25.86
C GLY A 144 22.14 4.32 26.51
N GLY A 145 22.26 4.24 27.86
CA GLY A 145 23.43 4.66 28.59
C GLY A 145 23.89 6.08 28.19
N LEU A 146 25.17 6.20 27.81
CA LEU A 146 25.75 7.48 27.35
C LEU A 146 25.45 7.81 25.89
N VAL A 147 25.06 6.82 25.05
CA VAL A 147 24.83 7.03 23.63
C VAL A 147 23.41 7.59 23.35
N GLY A 148 22.42 7.19 24.15
CA GLY A 148 21.05 7.61 23.99
C GLY A 148 20.28 6.80 22.93
N ARG A 149 19.14 7.35 22.47
CA ARG A 149 18.28 6.73 21.47
C ARG A 149 18.93 6.75 20.09
N ARG A 150 18.74 5.68 19.31
CA ARG A 150 19.12 5.66 17.88
C ARG A 150 18.31 6.69 17.09
N GLY A 151 18.83 7.16 15.96
CA GLY A 151 18.11 8.01 15.02
C GLY A 151 17.36 7.15 14.00
N LEU A 152 16.08 7.46 13.77
CA LEU A 152 15.19 6.79 12.83
C LEU A 152 14.47 7.81 11.93
N ALA A 153 13.33 7.39 11.33
CA ALA A 153 12.59 8.17 10.34
C ALA A 153 12.09 9.54 10.83
N GLY A 154 11.96 9.76 12.13
CA GLY A 154 11.64 11.08 12.68
C GLY A 154 12.62 12.17 12.30
N CYS A 155 13.88 11.82 12.00
CA CYS A 155 14.87 12.75 11.47
C CYS A 155 14.41 13.45 10.18
N VAL A 156 13.60 12.80 9.36
CA VAL A 156 13.07 13.39 8.11
C VAL A 156 12.10 14.53 8.40
N LEU A 157 11.26 14.41 9.44
CA LEU A 157 10.40 15.51 9.90
C LEU A 157 11.23 16.69 10.41
N VAL A 158 12.29 16.41 11.16
CA VAL A 158 13.23 17.44 11.65
C VAL A 158 13.89 18.16 10.46
N CYS A 159 14.39 17.43 9.47
CA CYS A 159 14.96 18.02 8.24
C CYS A 159 13.94 18.90 7.51
N LYS A 160 12.70 18.42 7.35
CA LYS A 160 11.64 19.17 6.64
C LYS A 160 11.29 20.47 7.36
N ILE A 161 11.07 20.41 8.66
CA ILE A 161 10.69 21.58 9.47
C ILE A 161 11.82 22.61 9.52
N LEU A 162 13.05 22.17 9.80
CA LEU A 162 14.20 23.07 9.92
C LEU A 162 14.63 23.63 8.55
N GLY A 163 14.55 22.85 7.47
CA GLY A 163 14.79 23.32 6.11
C GLY A 163 13.81 24.42 5.69
N ALA A 164 12.52 24.22 5.99
CA ALA A 164 11.48 25.23 5.74
C ALA A 164 11.70 26.49 6.62
N ALA A 165 12.05 26.35 7.89
CA ALA A 165 12.35 27.49 8.78
C ALA A 165 13.59 28.25 8.31
N ALA A 166 14.65 27.56 7.91
CA ALA A 166 15.86 28.18 7.34
C ALA A 166 15.53 28.97 6.07
N SER A 167 14.71 28.42 5.18
CA SER A 167 14.29 29.10 3.94
C SER A 167 13.47 30.37 4.22
N LYS A 168 12.78 30.42 5.37
CA LYS A 168 12.06 31.63 5.84
C LYS A 168 12.97 32.63 6.57
N GLY A 169 14.24 32.31 6.76
CA GLY A 169 15.25 33.21 7.31
C GLY A 169 15.48 33.09 8.83
N MET A 170 15.08 31.99 9.44
CA MET A 170 15.39 31.76 10.85
C MET A 170 16.92 31.75 11.06
N PRO A 171 17.46 32.51 12.05
CA PRO A 171 18.91 32.55 12.34
C PRO A 171 19.44 31.20 12.82
N LEU A 172 20.74 30.93 12.66
CA LEU A 172 21.37 29.64 12.95
C LEU A 172 21.16 29.18 14.39
N GLU A 173 21.39 30.06 15.35
CA GLU A 173 21.31 29.75 16.78
C GLU A 173 19.87 29.42 17.20
N GLU A 174 18.89 30.17 16.68
CA GLU A 174 17.46 29.91 16.86
C GLU A 174 17.04 28.58 16.19
N LEU A 175 17.50 28.37 14.96
CA LEU A 175 17.20 27.16 14.18
C LEU A 175 17.73 25.90 14.90
N ALA A 176 18.92 25.96 15.47
CA ALA A 176 19.50 24.86 16.24
C ALA A 176 18.76 24.62 17.56
N ALA A 177 18.37 25.66 18.28
CA ALA A 177 17.56 25.55 19.50
C ALA A 177 16.19 24.95 19.18
N PHE A 178 15.54 25.42 18.12
CA PHE A 178 14.28 24.89 17.63
C PHE A 178 14.39 23.41 17.27
N GLY A 179 15.47 23.01 16.58
CA GLY A 179 15.73 21.62 16.24
C GLY A 179 15.89 20.72 17.45
N ARG A 180 16.62 21.16 18.49
CA ARG A 180 16.74 20.40 19.75
C ARG A 180 15.39 20.22 20.44
N ASN A 181 14.54 21.23 20.39
CA ASN A 181 13.20 21.16 20.96
C ASN A 181 12.29 20.20 20.17
N LEU A 182 12.36 20.20 18.83
CA LEU A 182 11.67 19.20 17.99
C LEU A 182 12.06 17.78 18.38
N VAL A 183 13.35 17.48 18.52
CA VAL A 183 13.87 16.14 18.90
C VAL A 183 13.36 15.71 20.27
N ALA A 184 13.23 16.62 21.21
CA ALA A 184 12.69 16.32 22.54
C ALA A 184 11.20 15.91 22.54
N ASN A 185 10.47 16.29 21.48
CA ASN A 185 9.04 16.02 21.30
C ASN A 185 8.76 14.96 20.22
N LEU A 186 9.75 14.14 19.90
CA LEU A 186 9.71 13.17 18.82
C LEU A 186 9.94 11.74 19.34
N GLY A 187 9.10 10.81 18.90
CA GLY A 187 9.27 9.39 19.19
C GLY A 187 8.96 8.53 17.97
N THR A 188 9.76 7.49 17.77
CA THR A 188 9.62 6.51 16.68
C THR A 188 9.75 5.10 17.21
N ILE A 189 8.96 4.18 16.70
CA ILE A 189 9.06 2.73 16.92
C ILE A 189 9.03 2.01 15.58
N GLY A 190 10.00 1.13 15.35
CA GLY A 190 10.08 0.28 14.16
C GLY A 190 9.61 -1.13 14.41
N LEU A 191 9.31 -1.83 13.33
CA LEU A 191 9.08 -3.28 13.28
C LEU A 191 9.61 -3.82 11.96
N SER A 192 10.21 -4.99 12.00
CA SER A 192 10.66 -5.68 10.78
C SER A 192 10.26 -7.15 10.78
N LEU A 193 9.85 -7.66 9.62
CA LEU A 193 9.51 -9.06 9.39
C LEU A 193 10.72 -9.91 9.03
N ASP A 194 11.82 -9.26 8.62
CA ASP A 194 13.10 -9.90 8.31
C ASP A 194 14.22 -8.85 8.30
N HIS A 195 15.45 -9.29 8.27
CA HIS A 195 16.61 -8.44 8.06
C HIS A 195 16.65 -7.88 6.64
N CYS A 196 17.18 -6.69 6.46
CA CYS A 196 17.51 -6.18 5.14
C CYS A 196 18.74 -6.89 4.58
N HIS A 197 18.89 -6.90 3.27
CA HIS A 197 20.00 -7.54 2.58
C HIS A 197 20.91 -6.49 1.92
N VAL A 198 22.21 -6.61 2.11
CA VAL A 198 23.21 -5.73 1.48
C VAL A 198 23.72 -6.38 0.20
N PRO A 199 23.70 -5.67 -0.96
CA PRO A 199 24.20 -6.20 -2.23
C PRO A 199 25.64 -6.69 -2.13
N GLY A 200 25.88 -7.90 -2.64
CA GLY A 200 27.22 -8.49 -2.70
C GLY A 200 27.76 -9.06 -1.38
N ARG A 201 27.05 -8.95 -0.28
CA ARG A 201 27.40 -9.71 0.92
C ARG A 201 26.98 -11.15 0.75
N THR A 202 27.93 -12.07 0.85
CA THR A 202 27.73 -13.52 0.85
C THR A 202 27.99 -14.03 2.25
N GLY A 203 27.08 -14.77 2.85
CA GLY A 203 27.20 -15.36 4.18
C GLY A 203 25.85 -15.87 4.64
N ASP A 204 25.83 -16.70 5.67
CA ASP A 204 24.63 -17.12 6.37
C ASP A 204 24.15 -15.92 7.20
N TRP A 205 23.35 -15.06 6.58
CA TRP A 205 22.62 -14.04 7.31
C TRP A 205 21.51 -14.74 8.07
N GLU A 206 21.44 -14.50 9.35
CA GLU A 206 20.33 -14.94 10.17
C GLU A 206 19.10 -14.15 9.72
N SER A 207 18.38 -14.66 8.73
CA SER A 207 17.01 -14.22 8.47
C SER A 207 16.15 -14.58 9.66
N LEU A 208 15.16 -13.75 9.98
CA LEU A 208 14.15 -14.12 10.96
C LEU A 208 13.40 -15.36 10.46
N ALA A 209 12.93 -16.20 11.38
CA ALA A 209 12.12 -17.36 11.03
C ALA A 209 10.84 -16.92 10.31
N ALA A 210 10.37 -17.74 9.36
CA ALA A 210 9.11 -17.46 8.66
C ALA A 210 7.95 -17.34 9.66
N GLY A 211 7.18 -16.25 9.57
CA GLY A 211 6.08 -15.95 10.49
C GLY A 211 6.51 -15.34 11.83
N SER A 212 7.79 -14.97 11.99
CA SER A 212 8.25 -14.16 13.12
C SER A 212 8.49 -12.71 12.74
N CYS A 213 8.67 -11.83 13.71
CA CYS A 213 9.03 -10.43 13.50
C CYS A 213 9.86 -9.88 14.68
N GLU A 214 10.53 -8.77 14.45
CA GLU A 214 11.36 -8.09 15.45
C GLU A 214 10.80 -6.70 15.74
N LEU A 215 10.31 -6.50 16.95
CA LEU A 215 9.79 -5.21 17.40
C LEU A 215 10.93 -4.29 17.87
N GLY A 216 11.02 -3.13 17.25
CA GLY A 216 12.06 -2.14 17.56
C GLY A 216 13.40 -2.41 16.88
N MET A 217 13.45 -3.21 15.82
CA MET A 217 14.69 -3.41 15.03
C MET A 217 15.20 -2.07 14.50
N GLY A 218 16.52 -1.87 14.59
CA GLY A 218 17.19 -0.70 14.02
C GLY A 218 17.38 -0.80 12.52
N ILE A 219 17.71 0.32 11.89
CA ILE A 219 17.83 0.42 10.41
C ILE A 219 19.07 -0.27 9.82
N HIS A 220 19.98 -0.80 10.65
CA HIS A 220 21.12 -1.61 10.24
C HIS A 220 21.00 -3.06 10.72
N ASN A 221 19.79 -3.57 10.94
CA ASN A 221 19.49 -4.87 11.54
C ASN A 221 19.92 -4.98 13.02
N GLU A 222 20.08 -3.87 13.75
CA GLU A 222 20.36 -3.95 15.18
C GLU A 222 19.16 -4.52 15.93
N PRO A 223 19.37 -5.38 16.96
CA PRO A 223 18.30 -5.99 17.72
C PRO A 223 17.34 -4.98 18.31
N GLY A 224 16.07 -5.35 18.34
CA GLY A 224 14.97 -4.55 18.88
C GLY A 224 14.74 -4.74 20.38
N VAL A 225 13.52 -4.44 20.78
CA VAL A 225 13.04 -4.67 22.15
C VAL A 225 12.73 -6.13 22.38
N ARG A 226 12.13 -6.78 21.35
CA ARG A 226 11.64 -8.14 21.46
C ARG A 226 11.56 -8.83 20.10
N HIS A 227 12.10 -10.03 20.07
CA HIS A 227 11.80 -11.00 19.01
C HIS A 227 10.44 -11.64 19.28
N ILE A 228 9.57 -11.71 18.28
CA ILE A 228 8.23 -12.30 18.33
C ILE A 228 8.23 -13.53 17.42
N GLU A 229 8.16 -14.72 17.99
CA GLU A 229 8.25 -16.00 17.26
C GLU A 229 7.05 -16.23 16.31
N HIS A 230 5.87 -15.75 16.72
CA HIS A 230 4.65 -15.85 15.94
C HIS A 230 4.07 -14.45 15.77
N GLN A 231 4.10 -13.95 14.53
CA GLN A 231 3.58 -12.62 14.20
C GLN A 231 2.10 -12.54 14.61
N PRO A 232 1.73 -11.58 15.50
CA PRO A 232 0.35 -11.40 15.90
C PRO A 232 -0.46 -10.71 14.78
N GLU A 233 -1.76 -10.66 14.97
CA GLU A 233 -2.64 -9.90 14.09
C GLU A 233 -2.24 -8.41 14.05
N PRO A 234 -2.44 -7.70 12.93
CA PRO A 234 -2.05 -6.30 12.79
C PRO A 234 -2.56 -5.40 13.91
N LYS A 235 -3.77 -5.65 14.40
CA LYS A 235 -4.37 -4.89 15.51
C LYS A 235 -3.59 -5.01 16.81
N GLU A 236 -3.15 -6.21 17.15
CA GLU A 236 -2.38 -6.47 18.37
C GLU A 236 -0.99 -5.87 18.25
N LEU A 237 -0.38 -5.99 17.08
CA LEU A 237 0.94 -5.46 16.78
C LEU A 237 0.97 -3.93 16.87
N VAL A 238 0.00 -3.25 16.27
CA VAL A 238 -0.15 -1.78 16.37
C VAL A 238 -0.35 -1.35 17.81
N ASN A 239 -1.20 -2.06 18.55
CA ASN A 239 -1.42 -1.74 19.98
C ASN A 239 -0.13 -1.82 20.80
N GLU A 240 0.70 -2.83 20.54
CA GLU A 240 1.98 -2.97 21.23
C GLU A 240 2.98 -1.85 20.86
N MET A 241 3.08 -1.53 19.56
CA MET A 241 3.93 -0.42 19.09
C MET A 241 3.48 0.92 19.69
N LEU A 242 2.19 1.20 19.71
CA LEU A 242 1.65 2.44 20.31
C LEU A 242 1.83 2.45 21.83
N THR A 243 1.76 1.31 22.50
CA THR A 243 2.03 1.21 23.93
C THR A 243 3.49 1.55 24.26
N LEU A 244 4.45 1.13 23.44
CA LEU A 244 5.86 1.51 23.60
C LEU A 244 6.09 3.01 23.34
N LEU A 245 5.33 3.60 22.42
CA LEU A 245 5.48 5.00 22.00
C LEU A 245 4.80 5.98 22.97
N LEU A 246 3.64 5.62 23.52
CA LEU A 246 2.72 6.51 24.23
C LEU A 246 2.50 6.12 25.71
N GLY A 247 2.87 4.91 26.10
CA GLY A 247 2.60 4.38 27.43
C GLY A 247 3.45 4.99 28.54
N ASP A 248 3.16 4.61 29.78
CA ASP A 248 3.75 5.19 31.01
C ASP A 248 5.09 4.55 31.43
N ASP A 249 5.71 3.73 30.56
CA ASP A 249 7.02 3.15 30.87
C ASP A 249 8.07 4.26 31.04
N LYS A 250 8.48 4.52 32.26
CA LYS A 250 9.45 5.57 32.62
C LYS A 250 10.80 5.41 31.88
N ASP A 251 11.12 4.21 31.43
CA ASP A 251 12.33 3.94 30.67
C ASP A 251 12.21 4.40 29.22
N ARG A 252 10.99 4.37 28.63
CA ARG A 252 10.71 4.66 27.22
C ARG A 252 9.80 5.86 26.97
N ASN A 253 9.12 6.37 27.98
CA ASN A 253 8.31 7.59 27.84
C ASN A 253 9.23 8.82 27.71
N PHE A 254 9.58 9.14 26.46
CA PHE A 254 10.44 10.29 26.14
C PHE A 254 9.65 11.56 25.83
N VAL A 255 8.40 11.42 25.41
CA VAL A 255 7.52 12.52 25.01
C VAL A 255 6.32 12.57 25.95
N THR A 256 6.06 13.74 26.51
CA THR A 256 4.86 13.94 27.33
C THR A 256 3.69 14.30 26.43
N TRP A 257 2.72 13.41 26.31
CA TRP A 257 1.50 13.63 25.58
C TRP A 257 0.46 14.28 26.50
N LYS A 258 0.13 15.54 26.24
CA LYS A 258 -0.96 16.23 26.95
C LYS A 258 -2.29 15.84 26.33
N ASP A 259 -3.31 15.67 27.16
CA ASP A 259 -4.68 15.49 26.72
C ASP A 259 -5.20 16.86 26.24
N SER A 260 -5.14 17.09 24.94
CA SER A 260 -5.48 18.39 24.31
C SER A 260 -6.92 18.86 24.54
N GLU A 261 -7.78 18.00 25.10
CA GLU A 261 -9.18 18.35 25.44
C GLU A 261 -9.34 18.88 26.89
N LYS A 262 -8.40 18.61 27.78
CA LYS A 262 -8.52 19.01 29.19
C LYS A 262 -8.06 20.44 29.48
N ASP A 263 -7.15 20.98 28.71
CA ASP A 263 -6.52 22.27 29.03
C ASP A 263 -7.09 23.49 28.31
N GLY A 264 -8.15 23.33 27.51
CA GLY A 264 -8.86 24.45 26.87
C GLY A 264 -8.07 25.25 25.82
N GLU A 265 -6.79 24.95 25.62
CA GLU A 265 -5.94 25.52 24.58
C GLU A 265 -5.93 24.58 23.35
N LYS A 266 -6.36 25.12 22.23
CA LYS A 266 -6.33 24.40 20.94
C LYS A 266 -4.90 24.36 20.42
N GLY A 267 -4.16 23.30 20.73
CA GLY A 267 -2.87 23.01 20.12
C GLY A 267 -2.99 22.75 18.60
N GLU A 268 -1.83 22.70 17.92
CA GLU A 268 -1.78 22.38 16.48
C GLU A 268 -2.11 20.90 16.21
N GLY A 269 -2.02 20.03 17.23
CA GLY A 269 -2.22 18.59 17.18
C GLY A 269 -1.01 17.83 16.60
N PRO A 270 -0.88 16.52 16.90
CA PRO A 270 0.31 15.75 16.55
C PRO A 270 0.44 15.51 15.04
N VAL A 271 1.67 15.30 14.61
CA VAL A 271 2.02 14.82 13.26
C VAL A 271 2.34 13.34 13.33
N LEU A 272 1.69 12.55 12.51
CA LEU A 272 1.93 11.11 12.35
C LEU A 272 2.72 10.87 11.06
N MET A 273 3.85 10.15 11.15
CA MET A 273 4.54 9.58 9.99
C MET A 273 4.53 8.06 10.10
N ILE A 274 4.10 7.41 9.03
CA ILE A 274 4.18 5.97 8.83
C ILE A 274 5.16 5.73 7.69
N ASN A 275 6.27 5.10 8.01
CA ASN A 275 7.39 4.96 7.11
C ASN A 275 7.64 3.49 6.74
N ASN A 276 7.72 3.21 5.46
CA ASN A 276 8.12 1.91 4.90
C ASN A 276 9.64 1.78 4.90
N LEU A 277 10.16 0.70 5.45
CA LEU A 277 11.61 0.41 5.44
C LEU A 277 12.14 -0.07 4.08
N GLY A 278 11.27 -0.18 3.07
CA GLY A 278 11.66 -0.47 1.68
C GLY A 278 11.07 -1.75 1.10
N GLY A 279 10.68 -2.71 1.92
CA GLY A 279 10.21 -4.03 1.50
C GLY A 279 8.71 -4.29 1.61
N MET A 280 7.91 -3.36 2.17
CA MET A 280 6.47 -3.52 2.32
C MET A 280 5.71 -3.03 1.10
N SER A 281 4.60 -3.69 0.74
CA SER A 281 3.73 -3.22 -0.32
C SER A 281 3.01 -1.92 0.07
N THR A 282 2.73 -1.06 -0.91
CA THR A 282 2.00 0.20 -0.65
C THR A 282 0.56 -0.04 -0.19
N LEU A 283 -0.05 -1.16 -0.58
CA LEU A 283 -1.38 -1.55 -0.14
C LEU A 283 -1.39 -1.87 1.37
N GLU A 284 -0.46 -2.72 1.82
CA GLU A 284 -0.33 -3.06 3.25
C GLU A 284 -0.01 -1.83 4.10
N MET A 285 0.89 -0.95 3.60
CA MET A 285 1.21 0.30 4.29
C MET A 285 0.00 1.21 4.44
N SER A 286 -0.91 1.23 3.47
CA SER A 286 -2.16 2.02 3.55
C SER A 286 -3.15 1.41 4.53
N ALA A 287 -3.32 0.09 4.52
CA ALA A 287 -4.17 -0.63 5.48
C ALA A 287 -3.63 -0.49 6.91
N PHE A 288 -2.30 -0.59 7.07
CA PHE A 288 -1.64 -0.38 8.35
C PHE A 288 -1.81 1.06 8.88
N ALA A 289 -1.78 2.05 8.00
CA ALA A 289 -2.03 3.44 8.37
C ALA A 289 -3.45 3.64 8.93
N ASP A 290 -4.45 2.99 8.36
CA ASP A 290 -5.84 3.03 8.85
C ASP A 290 -5.94 2.44 10.26
N GLU A 291 -5.30 1.30 10.51
CA GLU A 291 -5.28 0.66 11.83
C GLU A 291 -4.60 1.55 12.89
N VAL A 292 -3.45 2.15 12.55
CA VAL A 292 -2.73 3.08 13.45
C VAL A 292 -3.61 4.29 13.79
N ILE A 293 -4.23 4.92 12.80
CA ILE A 293 -5.10 6.10 13.00
C ILE A 293 -6.31 5.73 13.86
N SER A 294 -6.92 4.58 13.61
CA SER A 294 -8.08 4.09 14.34
C SER A 294 -7.76 3.84 15.82
N GLN A 295 -6.61 3.22 16.11
CA GLN A 295 -6.18 2.97 17.49
C GLN A 295 -5.72 4.24 18.21
N LEU A 296 -5.02 5.15 17.53
CA LEU A 296 -4.70 6.46 18.10
C LEU A 296 -5.96 7.20 18.57
N ALA A 297 -7.00 7.17 17.76
CA ALA A 297 -8.28 7.80 18.09
C ALA A 297 -9.02 7.07 19.22
N SER A 298 -9.18 5.75 19.12
CA SER A 298 -10.05 4.97 20.00
C SER A 298 -9.41 4.66 21.36
N SER A 299 -8.09 4.37 21.39
CA SER A 299 -7.41 3.91 22.60
C SER A 299 -6.61 5.02 23.30
N TRP A 300 -6.17 6.04 22.55
CA TRP A 300 -5.28 7.08 23.06
C TRP A 300 -5.87 8.49 22.99
N SER A 301 -7.05 8.67 22.40
CA SER A 301 -7.67 9.99 22.16
C SER A 301 -6.76 10.97 21.41
N ILE A 302 -5.85 10.45 20.58
CA ILE A 302 -4.89 11.21 19.79
C ILE A 302 -5.38 11.29 18.35
N TYR A 303 -5.48 12.51 17.82
CA TYR A 303 -6.00 12.80 16.48
C TYR A 303 -4.94 13.56 15.67
N PRO A 304 -4.16 12.88 14.82
CA PRO A 304 -3.14 13.53 14.02
C PRO A 304 -3.75 14.57 13.06
N THR A 305 -3.15 15.76 13.01
CA THR A 305 -3.58 16.83 12.11
C THR A 305 -2.83 16.83 10.80
N ARG A 306 -1.69 16.12 10.75
CA ARG A 306 -0.96 15.79 9.52
C ARG A 306 -0.57 14.32 9.58
N ILE A 307 -0.79 13.64 8.47
CA ILE A 307 -0.46 12.23 8.31
C ILE A 307 0.44 12.08 7.08
N VAL A 308 1.62 11.54 7.30
CA VAL A 308 2.64 11.31 6.28
C VAL A 308 2.85 9.81 6.17
N ASN A 309 2.46 9.19 5.06
CA ASN A 309 2.56 7.74 4.84
C ASN A 309 3.31 7.47 3.53
N GLY A 310 4.39 6.68 3.59
CA GLY A 310 5.19 6.38 2.41
C GLY A 310 6.60 5.88 2.73
N VAL A 311 7.50 6.03 1.76
CA VAL A 311 8.92 5.69 1.88
C VAL A 311 9.71 6.96 2.18
N TYR A 312 10.21 7.11 3.40
CA TYR A 312 10.93 8.31 3.83
C TYR A 312 12.34 8.03 4.33
N MET A 313 12.55 6.92 5.01
CA MET A 313 13.87 6.43 5.44
C MET A 313 13.83 4.92 5.45
N THR A 314 14.66 4.30 4.61
CA THR A 314 14.66 2.84 4.46
C THR A 314 15.76 2.15 5.25
N SER A 315 15.69 0.83 5.25
CA SER A 315 16.79 -0.08 5.54
C SER A 315 16.96 -0.98 4.31
N LEU A 316 17.48 -0.41 3.22
CA LEU A 316 17.58 -1.06 1.90
C LEU A 316 16.23 -1.67 1.45
N ASN A 317 16.14 -3.00 1.42
CA ASN A 317 14.93 -3.76 1.08
C ASN A 317 14.27 -4.42 2.31
N GLY A 318 14.50 -3.87 3.50
CA GLY A 318 13.96 -4.41 4.76
C GLY A 318 12.42 -4.48 4.74
N PRO A 319 11.83 -5.67 4.92
CA PRO A 319 10.38 -5.82 4.98
C PRO A 319 9.88 -5.39 6.36
N GLY A 320 9.60 -4.12 6.51
CA GLY A 320 9.19 -3.54 7.77
C GLY A 320 8.74 -2.09 7.62
N PHE A 321 8.37 -1.50 8.75
CA PHE A 321 7.86 -0.13 8.82
C PHE A 321 8.17 0.49 10.18
N SER A 322 7.95 1.82 10.29
CA SER A 322 8.03 2.53 11.56
C SER A 322 6.89 3.52 11.71
N ILE A 323 6.48 3.75 12.96
CA ILE A 323 5.52 4.78 13.38
C ILE A 323 6.28 5.87 14.08
N THR A 324 6.15 7.10 13.60
CA THR A 324 6.71 8.30 14.24
C THR A 324 5.58 9.24 14.62
N LEU A 325 5.63 9.75 15.85
CA LEU A 325 4.77 10.82 16.33
C LEU A 325 5.62 12.02 16.75
N LEU A 326 5.23 13.20 16.29
CA LEU A 326 5.76 14.48 16.74
C LEU A 326 4.65 15.18 17.54
N ASN A 327 4.89 15.44 18.81
CA ASN A 327 4.02 16.26 19.65
C ASN A 327 4.29 17.74 19.37
N THR A 328 3.46 18.35 18.53
CA THR A 328 3.61 19.77 18.15
C THR A 328 3.33 20.71 19.33
N ASP A 329 2.45 20.32 20.24
CA ASP A 329 2.02 21.14 21.39
C ASP A 329 3.08 21.19 22.48
N GLY A 330 4.01 20.21 22.49
CA GLY A 330 5.18 20.21 23.38
C GLY A 330 6.36 21.04 22.87
N VAL A 331 6.29 21.49 21.60
CA VAL A 331 7.40 22.25 21.01
C VAL A 331 7.26 23.73 21.31
N GLU A 332 8.17 24.25 22.13
CA GLU A 332 8.27 25.68 22.37
C GLU A 332 8.82 26.41 21.12
N SER A 333 7.96 27.13 20.44
CA SER A 333 8.33 27.89 19.25
C SER A 333 7.44 29.12 19.07
N GLN A 334 8.03 30.22 18.59
CA GLN A 334 7.29 31.39 18.12
C GLN A 334 6.69 31.18 16.72
N VAL A 335 7.11 30.10 16.02
CA VAL A 335 6.70 29.76 14.66
C VAL A 335 5.79 28.53 14.71
N ARG A 336 4.65 28.60 14.04
CA ARG A 336 3.74 27.47 13.91
C ARG A 336 4.37 26.33 13.08
N LEU A 337 4.26 25.10 13.56
CA LEU A 337 4.90 23.92 12.95
C LEU A 337 4.22 23.44 11.68
N LEU A 338 2.90 23.35 11.70
CA LEU A 338 2.16 22.79 10.56
C LEU A 338 2.42 23.53 9.24
N PRO A 339 2.48 24.88 9.19
CA PRO A 339 2.88 25.59 7.99
C PRO A 339 4.29 25.26 7.47
N LEU A 340 5.22 24.86 8.34
CA LEU A 340 6.58 24.45 7.91
C LEU A 340 6.57 23.04 7.30
N ILE A 341 5.70 22.17 7.80
CA ILE A 341 5.49 20.83 7.24
C ILE A 341 4.80 20.93 5.86
N ASP A 342 3.80 21.81 5.76
CA ASP A 342 3.01 22.04 4.54
C ASP A 342 3.76 22.83 3.47
N ASP A 343 4.86 23.48 3.80
CA ASP A 343 5.66 24.27 2.85
C ASP A 343 6.12 23.43 1.67
N ALA A 344 5.99 24.00 0.48
CA ALA A 344 6.45 23.36 -0.75
C ALA A 344 7.97 23.15 -0.74
N THR A 345 8.41 22.07 -1.36
CA THR A 345 9.82 21.75 -1.56
C THR A 345 10.05 21.18 -2.95
N THR A 346 11.24 21.39 -3.49
CA THR A 346 11.70 20.76 -4.74
C THR A 346 12.44 19.44 -4.49
N ALA A 347 12.57 19.02 -3.24
CA ALA A 347 13.21 17.77 -2.85
C ALA A 347 12.32 16.57 -3.22
N THR A 348 12.81 15.68 -4.08
CA THR A 348 12.03 14.55 -4.64
C THR A 348 11.71 13.47 -3.62
N GLY A 349 12.46 13.38 -2.53
CA GLY A 349 12.21 12.42 -1.45
C GLY A 349 11.01 12.78 -0.55
N TRP A 350 10.56 14.03 -0.57
CA TRP A 350 9.41 14.45 0.22
C TRP A 350 8.11 14.30 -0.58
N ALA A 351 7.46 13.16 -0.43
CA ALA A 351 6.24 12.79 -1.17
C ALA A 351 4.94 13.08 -0.41
N ALA A 352 4.98 13.82 0.70
CA ALA A 352 3.78 14.15 1.46
C ALA A 352 2.86 15.11 0.69
N ALA A 353 1.55 14.98 0.95
CA ALA A 353 0.56 15.87 0.35
C ALA A 353 0.79 17.33 0.78
N HIS A 354 0.70 18.23 -0.19
CA HIS A 354 0.83 19.67 0.03
C HIS A 354 -0.56 20.32 0.01
N GLY A 355 -0.96 20.91 1.14
CA GLY A 355 -2.23 21.61 1.27
C GLY A 355 -3.45 20.69 1.38
N GLY A 356 -4.63 21.28 1.38
CA GLY A 356 -5.89 20.52 1.46
C GLY A 356 -6.22 19.92 2.83
N TRP A 357 -5.33 20.07 3.81
CA TRP A 357 -5.59 19.58 5.16
C TRP A 357 -6.71 20.37 5.85
N ALA A 358 -7.66 19.66 6.45
CA ALA A 358 -8.73 20.28 7.22
C ALA A 358 -8.15 21.10 8.38
N LYS A 359 -8.81 22.23 8.69
CA LYS A 359 -8.55 22.95 9.94
C LYS A 359 -9.21 22.20 11.09
N GLY A 360 -8.43 21.46 11.86
CA GLY A 360 -8.90 20.66 12.99
C GLY A 360 -9.00 19.17 12.70
N LYS A 361 -9.68 18.43 13.56
CA LYS A 361 -9.85 16.98 13.48
C LYS A 361 -10.62 16.59 12.22
N ARG A 362 -10.07 15.68 11.41
CA ARG A 362 -10.80 15.05 10.31
C ARG A 362 -11.86 14.11 10.88
N ASN A 363 -13.09 14.25 10.45
CA ASN A 363 -14.19 13.38 10.88
C ASN A 363 -14.52 12.36 9.80
N LEU A 364 -13.79 11.26 9.78
CA LEU A 364 -13.98 10.18 8.80
C LEU A 364 -15.39 9.60 8.82
N ALA A 365 -16.04 9.53 10.00
CA ALA A 365 -17.41 9.02 10.11
C ALA A 365 -18.44 9.98 9.43
N ALA A 366 -18.22 11.29 9.53
CA ALA A 366 -19.05 12.26 8.82
C ALA A 366 -18.83 12.22 7.31
N GLU A 367 -17.58 12.06 6.87
CA GLU A 367 -17.23 11.93 5.47
C GLU A 367 -17.82 10.63 4.86
N ALA A 368 -17.77 9.52 5.60
CA ALA A 368 -18.40 8.25 5.20
C ALA A 368 -19.92 8.40 5.03
N LYS A 369 -20.60 9.07 5.98
CA LYS A 369 -22.05 9.37 5.87
C LYS A 369 -22.38 10.25 4.67
N GLN A 370 -21.53 11.23 4.37
CA GLN A 370 -21.70 12.08 3.19
C GLN A 370 -21.57 11.26 1.90
N THR A 371 -20.58 10.38 1.84
CA THR A 371 -20.39 9.46 0.71
C THR A 371 -21.60 8.53 0.55
N GLU A 372 -22.08 7.96 1.65
CA GLU A 372 -23.29 7.10 1.64
C GLU A 372 -24.53 7.84 1.17
N ALA A 373 -24.73 9.08 1.61
CA ALA A 373 -25.84 9.92 1.14
C ALA A 373 -25.76 10.21 -0.37
N LEU A 374 -24.57 10.44 -0.90
CA LEU A 374 -24.36 10.61 -2.35
C LEU A 374 -24.68 9.31 -3.13
N LEU A 375 -24.29 8.16 -2.60
CA LEU A 375 -24.61 6.86 -3.21
C LEU A 375 -26.13 6.58 -3.18
N GLN A 376 -26.81 6.93 -2.11
CA GLN A 376 -28.26 6.77 -1.99
C GLN A 376 -29.01 7.69 -2.96
N SER A 377 -28.61 8.96 -3.10
CA SER A 377 -29.22 9.88 -4.07
C SER A 377 -29.02 9.45 -5.53
N GLY A 378 -27.93 8.73 -5.83
CA GLY A 378 -27.71 8.10 -7.14
C GLY A 378 -28.67 6.94 -7.43
N LYS A 379 -29.01 6.13 -6.42
CA LYS A 379 -29.92 4.99 -6.56
C LYS A 379 -31.38 5.40 -6.83
N GLU A 380 -31.85 6.49 -6.25
CA GLU A 380 -33.21 6.99 -6.50
C GLU A 380 -33.47 7.41 -7.96
N THR A 381 -32.42 7.65 -8.75
CA THR A 381 -32.53 7.96 -10.17
C THR A 381 -32.54 6.72 -11.08
N GLU A 382 -32.19 5.53 -10.58
CA GLU A 382 -32.12 4.28 -11.36
C GLU A 382 -33.38 3.41 -11.32
N GLU A 383 -34.36 3.68 -10.48
CA GLU A 383 -35.66 2.98 -10.49
C GLU A 383 -36.54 3.35 -11.70
N ALA A 384 -35.96 3.41 -12.90
CA ALA A 384 -36.70 3.43 -14.13
C ALA A 384 -37.37 2.06 -14.35
N THR A 385 -38.71 2.07 -14.34
CA THR A 385 -39.64 0.98 -14.60
C THR A 385 -39.09 -0.12 -15.53
N VAL A 386 -38.51 -1.17 -14.96
CA VAL A 386 -38.20 -2.40 -15.70
C VAL A 386 -39.52 -3.03 -16.15
N ARG A 387 -39.76 -3.15 -17.44
CA ARG A 387 -40.92 -3.88 -17.97
C ARG A 387 -40.81 -5.33 -17.49
N LYS A 388 -41.79 -5.78 -16.70
CA LYS A 388 -41.86 -7.17 -16.23
C LYS A 388 -42.24 -8.05 -17.41
N GLY A 389 -41.36 -8.99 -17.78
CA GLY A 389 -41.62 -10.01 -18.78
C GLY A 389 -42.67 -11.02 -18.32
N PRO A 390 -42.82 -12.17 -18.99
CA PRO A 390 -43.77 -13.22 -18.64
C PRO A 390 -43.47 -13.78 -17.21
N LYS A 391 -44.52 -14.18 -16.52
CA LYS A 391 -44.40 -14.84 -15.21
C LYS A 391 -43.77 -16.23 -15.36
N ASN A 392 -42.94 -16.60 -14.43
CA ASN A 392 -42.47 -17.98 -14.28
C ASN A 392 -43.66 -18.90 -13.95
N ALA A 393 -43.74 -20.02 -14.64
CA ALA A 393 -44.83 -20.96 -14.45
C ALA A 393 -44.79 -21.56 -13.01
N ASN A 394 -43.61 -21.79 -12.47
CA ASN A 394 -43.41 -22.30 -11.12
C ASN A 394 -42.23 -21.57 -10.42
N PRO A 395 -42.50 -20.49 -9.67
CA PRO A 395 -41.46 -19.74 -8.97
C PRO A 395 -40.61 -20.58 -7.99
N LYS A 396 -41.20 -21.56 -7.31
CA LYS A 396 -40.49 -22.47 -6.39
C LYS A 396 -39.50 -23.38 -7.11
N GLN A 397 -39.84 -23.81 -8.32
CA GLN A 397 -38.94 -24.62 -9.13
C GLN A 397 -37.77 -23.78 -9.63
N VAL A 398 -38.00 -22.50 -9.98
CA VAL A 398 -36.93 -21.55 -10.31
C VAL A 398 -35.97 -21.34 -9.14
N GLU A 399 -36.51 -21.17 -7.91
CA GLU A 399 -35.69 -21.08 -6.71
C GLU A 399 -34.87 -22.37 -6.48
N SER A 400 -35.48 -23.53 -6.62
CA SER A 400 -34.79 -24.83 -6.52
C SER A 400 -33.65 -24.95 -7.53
N ALA A 401 -33.89 -24.53 -8.77
CA ALA A 401 -32.89 -24.54 -9.83
C ALA A 401 -31.69 -23.63 -9.52
N ILE A 402 -31.94 -22.38 -9.11
CA ILE A 402 -30.89 -21.43 -8.76
C ILE A 402 -30.09 -21.94 -7.57
N ARG A 403 -30.75 -22.45 -6.54
CA ARG A 403 -30.11 -23.03 -5.35
C ARG A 403 -29.24 -24.24 -5.66
N ALA A 404 -29.71 -25.14 -6.53
CA ALA A 404 -28.96 -26.31 -6.95
C ALA A 404 -27.74 -25.91 -7.81
N ALA A 405 -27.89 -24.94 -8.70
CA ALA A 405 -26.80 -24.38 -9.48
C ALA A 405 -25.70 -23.76 -8.59
N GLY A 406 -26.09 -22.93 -7.62
CA GLY A 406 -25.13 -22.32 -6.70
C GLY A 406 -24.37 -23.35 -5.87
N LYS A 407 -25.06 -24.39 -5.37
CA LYS A 407 -24.40 -25.48 -4.61
C LYS A 407 -23.38 -26.25 -5.46
N LYS A 408 -23.67 -26.49 -6.74
CA LYS A 408 -22.73 -27.15 -7.65
C LYS A 408 -21.48 -26.31 -7.87
N VAL A 409 -21.67 -25.01 -8.10
CA VAL A 409 -20.57 -24.06 -8.26
C VAL A 409 -19.70 -23.99 -7.01
N ILE A 410 -20.29 -23.92 -5.83
CA ILE A 410 -19.54 -23.93 -4.55
C ILE A 410 -18.77 -25.24 -4.39
N ALA A 411 -19.38 -26.37 -4.74
CA ALA A 411 -18.74 -27.68 -4.57
C ALA A 411 -17.51 -27.88 -5.47
N CYS A 412 -17.42 -27.20 -6.62
CA CYS A 412 -16.27 -27.30 -7.51
C CYS A 412 -15.16 -26.24 -7.24
N GLU A 413 -15.35 -25.35 -6.26
CA GLU A 413 -14.39 -24.28 -5.91
C GLU A 413 -12.94 -24.79 -5.77
N PRO A 414 -12.64 -25.87 -4.97
CA PRO A 414 -11.26 -26.29 -4.75
C PRO A 414 -10.55 -26.71 -6.04
N GLU A 415 -11.28 -27.31 -6.98
CA GLU A 415 -10.72 -27.70 -8.28
C GLU A 415 -10.49 -26.50 -9.17
N LEU A 416 -11.43 -25.54 -9.22
CA LEU A 416 -11.29 -24.32 -10.01
C LEU A 416 -10.11 -23.49 -9.51
N THR A 417 -9.96 -23.29 -8.21
CA THR A 417 -8.83 -22.59 -7.60
C THR A 417 -7.50 -23.28 -7.91
N LYS A 418 -7.45 -24.61 -7.78
CA LYS A 418 -6.26 -25.40 -8.11
C LYS A 418 -5.86 -25.26 -9.58
N TRP A 419 -6.82 -25.31 -10.50
CA TRP A 419 -6.53 -25.19 -11.92
C TRP A 419 -6.15 -23.76 -12.31
N ASP A 420 -6.81 -22.77 -11.73
CA ASP A 420 -6.51 -21.36 -11.99
C ASP A 420 -5.12 -20.97 -11.45
N THR A 421 -4.69 -21.51 -10.31
CA THR A 421 -3.32 -21.33 -9.80
C THR A 421 -2.25 -21.83 -10.78
N GLN A 422 -2.57 -22.79 -11.66
CA GLN A 422 -1.64 -23.31 -12.66
C GLN A 422 -1.56 -22.42 -13.92
N VAL A 423 -2.63 -21.68 -14.23
CA VAL A 423 -2.78 -20.96 -15.50
C VAL A 423 -3.18 -19.48 -15.35
N GLY A 424 -3.38 -19.03 -14.13
CA GLY A 424 -3.85 -17.68 -13.79
C GLY A 424 -3.31 -17.22 -12.44
N ASP A 425 -4.11 -16.44 -11.73
CA ASP A 425 -3.81 -15.86 -10.42
C ASP A 425 -4.45 -16.62 -9.25
N GLY A 426 -5.21 -17.68 -9.51
CA GLY A 426 -5.75 -18.59 -8.52
C GLY A 426 -7.02 -18.09 -7.80
N ASP A 427 -7.68 -17.06 -8.30
CA ASP A 427 -8.85 -16.46 -7.64
C ASP A 427 -10.21 -16.91 -8.22
N CYS A 428 -10.21 -17.61 -9.36
CA CYS A 428 -11.42 -17.99 -10.10
C CYS A 428 -12.40 -18.80 -9.23
N GLY A 429 -11.94 -19.85 -8.54
CA GLY A 429 -12.82 -20.70 -7.72
C GLY A 429 -13.47 -19.93 -6.58
N ILE A 430 -12.69 -19.16 -5.84
CA ILE A 430 -13.18 -18.33 -4.73
C ILE A 430 -14.19 -17.29 -5.22
N THR A 431 -13.92 -16.66 -6.35
CA THR A 431 -14.81 -15.66 -6.98
C THR A 431 -16.16 -16.28 -7.34
N PHE A 432 -16.16 -17.46 -7.96
CA PHE A 432 -17.38 -18.19 -8.32
C PHE A 432 -18.17 -18.65 -7.08
N ALA A 433 -17.48 -19.18 -6.06
CA ALA A 433 -18.12 -19.66 -4.84
C ALA A 433 -18.78 -18.54 -4.03
N ASN A 434 -18.08 -17.39 -3.87
CA ASN A 434 -18.62 -16.23 -3.18
C ASN A 434 -19.85 -15.67 -3.89
N ALA A 435 -19.80 -15.56 -5.22
CA ALA A 435 -20.92 -15.12 -6.04
C ALA A 435 -22.12 -16.07 -5.92
N ALA A 436 -21.89 -17.39 -6.00
CA ALA A 436 -22.92 -18.39 -5.86
C ALA A 436 -23.55 -18.38 -4.45
N GLN A 437 -22.75 -18.21 -3.40
CA GLN A 437 -23.24 -18.10 -2.04
C GLN A 437 -24.12 -16.86 -1.85
N ALA A 438 -23.68 -15.69 -2.35
CA ALA A 438 -24.47 -14.46 -2.28
C ALA A 438 -25.83 -14.59 -2.98
N VAL A 439 -25.88 -15.27 -4.13
CA VAL A 439 -27.15 -15.55 -4.82
C VAL A 439 -28.02 -16.51 -4.00
N ILE A 440 -27.46 -17.56 -3.38
CA ILE A 440 -28.22 -18.47 -2.51
C ILE A 440 -28.79 -17.74 -1.30
N ASP A 441 -28.03 -16.84 -0.70
CA ASP A 441 -28.45 -16.08 0.50
C ASP A 441 -29.55 -15.06 0.17
N ALA A 442 -29.55 -14.52 -1.05
CA ALA A 442 -30.60 -13.62 -1.52
C ALA A 442 -31.92 -14.34 -1.87
N LEU A 443 -31.88 -15.66 -2.14
CA LEU A 443 -33.07 -16.44 -2.46
C LEU A 443 -34.06 -16.50 -1.28
N GLY A 444 -35.36 -16.25 -1.57
CA GLY A 444 -36.42 -16.22 -0.56
C GLY A 444 -36.53 -14.88 0.18
N THR A 445 -35.74 -13.88 -0.21
CA THR A 445 -35.85 -12.50 0.26
C THR A 445 -36.43 -11.59 -0.83
N ASP A 446 -36.81 -10.36 -0.48
CA ASP A 446 -37.26 -9.35 -1.45
C ASP A 446 -36.16 -8.95 -2.45
N ALA A 447 -34.89 -9.22 -2.14
CA ALA A 447 -33.75 -8.92 -3.00
C ALA A 447 -33.69 -9.80 -4.26
N LEU A 448 -34.27 -11.02 -4.22
CA LEU A 448 -34.27 -11.94 -5.37
C LEU A 448 -35.66 -12.57 -5.58
N PRO A 449 -36.61 -11.83 -6.16
CA PRO A 449 -37.95 -12.33 -6.48
C PRO A 449 -37.88 -13.33 -7.66
N THR A 450 -38.64 -14.43 -7.56
CA THR A 450 -38.67 -15.48 -8.60
C THR A 450 -39.98 -15.50 -9.40
N THR A 451 -40.79 -14.45 -9.30
CA THR A 451 -42.10 -14.38 -9.96
C THR A 451 -42.01 -14.13 -11.48
N TYR A 452 -41.10 -13.27 -11.90
CA TYR A 452 -40.89 -12.93 -13.32
C TYR A 452 -39.47 -13.25 -13.77
N ALA A 453 -39.33 -13.89 -14.92
CA ALA A 453 -38.02 -14.35 -15.42
C ALA A 453 -37.01 -13.20 -15.58
N SER A 454 -37.41 -12.11 -16.23
CA SER A 454 -36.54 -10.93 -16.44
C SER A 454 -36.12 -10.28 -15.11
N GLU A 455 -37.07 -10.14 -14.16
CA GLU A 455 -36.81 -9.56 -12.85
C GLU A 455 -35.88 -10.45 -12.01
N THR A 456 -36.09 -11.78 -12.05
CA THR A 456 -35.20 -12.74 -11.38
C THR A 456 -33.76 -12.60 -11.85
N ILE A 457 -33.55 -12.55 -13.17
CA ILE A 457 -32.20 -12.41 -13.76
C ILE A 457 -31.60 -11.04 -13.43
N ALA A 458 -32.39 -9.95 -13.51
CA ALA A 458 -31.90 -8.62 -13.13
C ALA A 458 -31.49 -8.56 -11.66
N SER A 459 -32.26 -9.20 -10.77
CA SER A 459 -31.93 -9.28 -9.35
C SER A 459 -30.66 -10.10 -9.10
N ILE A 460 -30.44 -11.19 -9.85
CA ILE A 460 -29.16 -11.94 -9.80
C ILE A 460 -28.00 -11.02 -10.19
N VAL A 461 -28.11 -10.22 -11.27
CA VAL A 461 -27.05 -9.27 -11.65
C VAL A 461 -26.75 -8.31 -10.50
N HIS A 462 -27.78 -7.77 -9.87
CA HIS A 462 -27.63 -6.82 -8.74
C HIS A 462 -26.89 -7.43 -7.53
N VAL A 463 -27.08 -8.73 -7.29
CA VAL A 463 -26.36 -9.49 -6.25
C VAL A 463 -24.91 -9.79 -6.67
N LEU A 464 -24.68 -10.06 -7.97
CA LEU A 464 -23.36 -10.42 -8.48
C LEU A 464 -22.41 -9.22 -8.61
N GLU A 465 -22.89 -8.05 -9.03
CA GLU A 465 -22.04 -6.88 -9.26
C GLU A 465 -21.14 -6.50 -8.08
N PRO A 466 -21.62 -6.45 -6.83
CA PRO A 466 -20.76 -6.14 -5.69
C PRO A 466 -19.92 -7.34 -5.19
N THR A 467 -20.26 -8.59 -5.59
CA THR A 467 -19.66 -9.81 -5.04
C THR A 467 -18.73 -10.53 -5.99
N MET A 468 -18.86 -10.29 -7.28
CA MET A 468 -18.10 -10.96 -8.34
C MET A 468 -17.31 -9.94 -9.17
N GLY A 469 -16.08 -9.66 -8.78
CA GLY A 469 -15.19 -8.77 -9.51
C GLY A 469 -14.47 -9.44 -10.70
N GLY A 470 -13.54 -8.71 -11.30
CA GLY A 470 -12.66 -9.20 -12.37
C GLY A 470 -13.38 -9.48 -13.69
N THR A 471 -12.70 -10.21 -14.57
CA THR A 471 -13.20 -10.55 -15.91
C THR A 471 -14.45 -11.41 -15.85
N SER A 472 -14.50 -12.39 -14.96
CA SER A 472 -15.65 -13.29 -14.80
C SER A 472 -16.91 -12.54 -14.41
N GLY A 473 -16.82 -11.64 -13.41
CA GLY A 473 -17.96 -10.82 -13.00
C GLY A 473 -18.49 -9.94 -14.14
N ALA A 474 -17.61 -9.30 -14.90
CA ALA A 474 -18.00 -8.49 -16.04
C ALA A 474 -18.74 -9.30 -17.12
N ILE A 475 -18.24 -10.50 -17.45
CA ILE A 475 -18.86 -11.37 -18.47
C ILE A 475 -20.23 -11.88 -17.99
N PHE A 476 -20.34 -12.32 -16.72
CA PHE A 476 -21.61 -12.75 -16.17
C PHE A 476 -22.63 -11.60 -16.13
N SER A 477 -22.23 -10.43 -15.64
CA SER A 477 -23.14 -9.25 -15.61
C SER A 477 -23.59 -8.83 -17.00
N LEU A 478 -22.69 -8.80 -18.00
CA LEU A 478 -23.04 -8.50 -19.38
C LEU A 478 -24.05 -9.51 -19.98
N TYR A 479 -23.75 -10.81 -19.83
CA TYR A 479 -24.63 -11.86 -20.32
C TYR A 479 -25.99 -11.85 -19.64
N LEU A 480 -26.04 -11.81 -18.31
CA LEU A 480 -27.27 -11.83 -17.54
C LEU A 480 -28.11 -10.55 -17.72
N THR A 481 -27.47 -9.38 -17.83
CA THR A 481 -28.19 -8.12 -18.14
C THR A 481 -28.86 -8.21 -19.52
N ALA A 482 -28.14 -8.71 -20.52
CA ALA A 482 -28.71 -8.92 -21.85
C ALA A 482 -29.82 -9.98 -21.84
N LEU A 483 -29.66 -11.07 -21.07
CA LEU A 483 -30.65 -12.10 -20.88
C LEU A 483 -31.92 -11.55 -20.22
N SER A 484 -31.79 -10.77 -19.15
CA SER A 484 -32.92 -10.10 -18.50
C SER A 484 -33.70 -9.22 -19.48
N GLY A 485 -32.99 -8.42 -20.30
CA GLY A 485 -33.60 -7.59 -21.33
C GLY A 485 -34.35 -8.42 -22.40
N ALA A 486 -33.75 -9.48 -22.89
CA ALA A 486 -34.33 -10.35 -23.89
C ALA A 486 -35.57 -11.10 -23.37
N LEU A 487 -35.55 -11.57 -22.11
CA LEU A 487 -36.67 -12.27 -21.47
C LEU A 487 -37.92 -11.41 -21.26
N GLN A 488 -37.87 -10.12 -21.50
CA GLN A 488 -39.07 -9.27 -21.51
C GLN A 488 -39.99 -9.56 -22.69
N THR A 489 -39.45 -10.07 -23.81
CA THR A 489 -40.16 -10.22 -25.06
C THR A 489 -39.93 -11.58 -25.75
N GLN A 490 -38.90 -12.32 -25.35
CA GLN A 490 -38.49 -13.57 -25.99
C GLN A 490 -38.65 -14.78 -25.04
N PRO A 491 -38.90 -15.98 -25.56
CA PRO A 491 -38.81 -17.20 -24.78
C PRO A 491 -37.37 -17.53 -24.42
N TRP A 492 -37.15 -18.33 -23.35
CA TRP A 492 -35.84 -18.66 -22.80
C TRP A 492 -34.79 -19.12 -23.81
N ASN A 493 -35.17 -19.97 -24.75
CA ASN A 493 -34.27 -20.51 -25.78
C ASN A 493 -33.74 -19.44 -26.73
N GLU A 494 -34.56 -18.49 -27.12
CA GLU A 494 -34.15 -17.37 -27.95
C GLU A 494 -33.41 -16.30 -27.17
N ALA A 495 -33.90 -16.00 -25.95
CA ALA A 495 -33.31 -15.01 -25.05
C ALA A 495 -31.87 -15.36 -24.66
N ALA A 496 -31.60 -16.64 -24.35
CA ALA A 496 -30.26 -17.12 -24.02
C ALA A 496 -29.27 -16.90 -25.17
N TYR A 497 -29.67 -17.15 -26.39
CA TYR A 497 -28.82 -16.93 -27.55
C TYR A 497 -28.66 -15.43 -27.86
N SER A 498 -29.72 -14.64 -27.75
CA SER A 498 -29.65 -13.19 -27.93
C SER A 498 -28.70 -12.54 -26.90
N ALA A 499 -28.70 -13.06 -25.67
CA ALA A 499 -27.76 -12.63 -24.67
C ALA A 499 -26.31 -12.99 -24.99
N LEU A 500 -26.08 -14.18 -25.54
CA LEU A 500 -24.76 -14.57 -26.04
C LEU A 500 -24.29 -13.63 -27.15
N GLU A 501 -25.14 -13.35 -28.16
CA GLU A 501 -24.80 -12.42 -29.24
C GLU A 501 -24.48 -11.00 -28.68
N ALA A 502 -25.19 -10.55 -27.65
CA ALA A 502 -24.91 -9.29 -26.98
C ALA A 502 -23.54 -9.30 -26.28
N LEU A 503 -23.23 -10.35 -25.51
CA LEU A 503 -21.94 -10.54 -24.88
C LEU A 503 -20.78 -10.52 -25.89
N LEU A 504 -20.92 -11.23 -27.00
CA LEU A 504 -19.87 -11.36 -28.02
C LEU A 504 -19.54 -10.04 -28.76
N LYS A 505 -20.29 -8.96 -28.53
CA LYS A 505 -19.95 -7.61 -29.00
C LYS A 505 -18.88 -6.95 -28.13
N TYR A 506 -18.75 -7.36 -26.86
CA TYR A 506 -17.83 -6.76 -25.88
C TYR A 506 -16.57 -7.59 -25.65
N THR A 507 -16.52 -8.83 -26.16
CA THR A 507 -15.35 -9.68 -26.05
C THR A 507 -14.99 -10.31 -27.40
N PRO A 508 -13.69 -10.41 -27.73
CA PRO A 508 -13.23 -11.18 -28.90
C PRO A 508 -13.32 -12.70 -28.69
N ALA A 509 -13.62 -13.18 -27.46
CA ALA A 509 -13.67 -14.61 -27.13
C ALA A 509 -14.67 -15.36 -28.03
N ARG A 510 -14.25 -16.52 -28.53
CA ARG A 510 -15.06 -17.45 -29.32
C ARG A 510 -14.80 -18.89 -28.84
N GLU A 511 -15.62 -19.83 -29.27
CA GLU A 511 -15.31 -21.24 -29.06
C GLU A 511 -13.92 -21.59 -29.60
N GLY A 512 -13.13 -22.29 -28.83
CA GLY A 512 -11.73 -22.63 -29.14
C GLY A 512 -10.70 -21.65 -28.59
N ASP A 513 -11.10 -20.62 -27.85
CA ASP A 513 -10.17 -19.65 -27.26
C ASP A 513 -9.80 -19.97 -25.80
N ARG A 514 -10.36 -21.05 -25.26
CA ARG A 514 -10.16 -21.51 -23.88
C ARG A 514 -10.62 -20.46 -22.86
N THR A 515 -11.92 -20.21 -22.88
CA THR A 515 -12.63 -19.29 -21.99
C THR A 515 -13.97 -19.87 -21.58
N LEU A 516 -14.69 -19.22 -20.66
CA LEU A 516 -16.06 -19.62 -20.30
C LEU A 516 -17.03 -19.63 -21.50
N VAL A 517 -16.72 -18.93 -22.61
CA VAL A 517 -17.52 -18.95 -23.84
C VAL A 517 -17.55 -20.35 -24.46
N ASP A 518 -16.51 -21.16 -24.26
CA ASP A 518 -16.45 -22.55 -24.73
C ASP A 518 -17.54 -23.45 -24.12
N SER A 519 -18.02 -23.12 -22.93
CA SER A 519 -19.17 -23.78 -22.32
C SER A 519 -20.50 -23.09 -22.66
N LEU A 520 -20.51 -21.74 -22.58
CA LEU A 520 -21.71 -20.93 -22.73
C LEU A 520 -22.28 -20.98 -24.17
N SER A 521 -21.41 -20.89 -25.18
CA SER A 521 -21.83 -20.84 -26.59
C SER A 521 -22.54 -22.11 -27.08
N PRO A 522 -21.99 -23.33 -26.90
CA PRO A 522 -22.68 -24.55 -27.31
C PRO A 522 -23.98 -24.80 -26.54
N PHE A 523 -24.04 -24.40 -25.25
CA PHE A 523 -25.29 -24.45 -24.49
C PHE A 523 -26.37 -23.57 -25.10
N CYS A 524 -26.08 -22.29 -25.33
CA CYS A 524 -27.03 -21.34 -25.91
C CYS A 524 -27.46 -21.74 -27.34
N THR A 525 -26.53 -22.22 -28.15
CA THR A 525 -26.79 -22.70 -29.50
C THR A 525 -27.75 -23.90 -29.52
N ALA A 526 -27.50 -24.87 -28.64
CA ALA A 526 -28.39 -26.03 -28.53
C ALA A 526 -29.81 -25.63 -28.11
N LEU A 527 -29.99 -24.68 -27.20
CA LEU A 527 -31.30 -24.15 -26.82
C LEU A 527 -31.99 -23.46 -28.01
N LYS A 528 -31.26 -22.60 -28.73
CA LYS A 528 -31.77 -21.92 -29.91
C LYS A 528 -32.27 -22.90 -31.00
N ASP A 529 -31.54 -24.01 -31.18
CA ASP A 529 -31.88 -25.07 -32.11
C ASP A 529 -33.06 -25.95 -31.65
N GLY A 530 -33.72 -25.58 -30.56
CA GLY A 530 -34.87 -26.28 -30.00
C GLY A 530 -34.55 -27.63 -29.37
N LYS A 531 -33.28 -27.86 -28.98
CA LYS A 531 -32.91 -29.07 -28.25
C LYS A 531 -33.41 -28.99 -26.83
N SER A 532 -33.59 -30.17 -26.20
CA SER A 532 -33.96 -30.24 -24.80
C SER A 532 -32.85 -29.73 -23.84
N LEU A 533 -33.22 -29.30 -22.64
CA LEU A 533 -32.27 -28.74 -21.67
C LEU A 533 -31.12 -29.72 -21.37
N ASP A 534 -31.40 -31.02 -21.25
CA ASP A 534 -30.37 -32.03 -20.99
C ASP A 534 -29.34 -32.13 -22.12
N VAL A 535 -29.78 -31.94 -23.39
CA VAL A 535 -28.87 -31.89 -24.53
C VAL A 535 -28.02 -30.61 -24.51
N ALA A 536 -28.63 -29.48 -24.17
CA ALA A 536 -27.90 -28.21 -24.03
C ALA A 536 -26.86 -28.25 -22.92
N VAL A 537 -27.21 -28.80 -21.74
CA VAL A 537 -26.28 -28.97 -20.61
C VAL A 537 -25.09 -29.87 -20.99
N LYS A 538 -25.36 -30.97 -21.70
CA LYS A 538 -24.31 -31.86 -22.24
C LYS A 538 -23.41 -31.15 -23.23
N ALA A 539 -23.95 -30.30 -24.10
CA ALA A 539 -23.18 -29.52 -25.06
C ALA A 539 -22.25 -28.51 -24.33
N GLY A 540 -22.76 -27.81 -23.33
CA GLY A 540 -21.94 -26.90 -22.51
C GLY A 540 -20.84 -27.64 -21.74
N ALA A 541 -21.16 -28.80 -21.15
CA ALA A 541 -20.18 -29.64 -20.44
C ALA A 541 -19.08 -30.18 -21.39
N ALA A 542 -19.46 -30.60 -22.58
CA ALA A 542 -18.51 -31.05 -23.61
C ALA A 542 -17.58 -29.90 -24.05
N GLY A 543 -18.13 -28.69 -24.23
CA GLY A 543 -17.34 -27.50 -24.55
C GLY A 543 -16.32 -27.15 -23.44
N ALA A 544 -16.74 -27.24 -22.17
CA ALA A 544 -15.82 -27.04 -21.04
C ALA A 544 -14.69 -28.09 -21.03
N GLU A 545 -15.01 -29.37 -21.18
CA GLU A 545 -14.00 -30.43 -21.24
C GLU A 545 -13.07 -30.29 -22.44
N HIS A 546 -13.58 -29.81 -23.58
CA HIS A 546 -12.77 -29.57 -24.77
C HIS A 546 -11.64 -28.56 -24.55
N THR A 547 -11.75 -27.67 -23.57
CA THR A 547 -10.69 -26.70 -23.23
C THR A 547 -9.46 -27.35 -22.57
N ARG A 548 -9.56 -28.60 -22.14
CA ARG A 548 -8.45 -29.37 -21.56
C ARG A 548 -7.32 -29.54 -22.60
N GLY A 549 -6.10 -29.23 -22.19
CA GLY A 549 -4.93 -29.30 -23.07
C GLY A 549 -4.87 -28.20 -24.13
N MET A 550 -5.80 -27.26 -24.17
CA MET A 550 -5.75 -26.13 -25.09
C MET A 550 -4.86 -25.01 -24.57
N ARG A 551 -4.22 -24.28 -25.47
CA ARG A 551 -3.57 -22.99 -25.14
C ARG A 551 -4.62 -21.89 -25.07
N ALA A 552 -4.54 -21.07 -24.03
CA ALA A 552 -5.35 -19.87 -23.94
C ALA A 552 -4.94 -18.85 -25.02
N ARG A 553 -5.92 -18.22 -25.62
CA ARG A 553 -5.72 -17.12 -26.58
C ARG A 553 -6.07 -15.76 -25.99
N LEU A 554 -6.78 -15.77 -24.87
CA LEU A 554 -7.27 -14.57 -24.18
C LEU A 554 -7.05 -14.70 -22.66
N GLY A 555 -7.05 -13.57 -21.98
CA GLY A 555 -6.91 -13.51 -20.53
C GLY A 555 -5.47 -13.74 -20.04
N ARG A 556 -5.30 -13.81 -18.72
CA ARG A 556 -3.98 -13.94 -18.07
C ARG A 556 -3.28 -15.25 -18.40
N ALA A 557 -4.04 -16.31 -18.63
CA ALA A 557 -3.52 -17.61 -19.03
C ALA A 557 -2.69 -17.59 -20.33
N THR A 558 -2.79 -16.54 -21.17
CA THR A 558 -1.95 -16.37 -22.36
C THR A 558 -0.48 -16.09 -22.03
N TYR A 559 -0.20 -15.57 -20.82
CA TYR A 559 1.15 -15.24 -20.37
C TYR A 559 1.82 -16.40 -19.61
N VAL A 560 1.10 -17.50 -19.37
CA VAL A 560 1.62 -18.68 -18.69
C VAL A 560 2.19 -19.65 -19.71
N GLY A 561 3.49 -19.84 -19.67
CA GLY A 561 4.24 -20.76 -20.54
C GLY A 561 4.89 -20.08 -21.74
N ASP A 562 6.21 -20.18 -21.82
CA ASP A 562 7.06 -19.66 -22.91
C ASP A 562 7.06 -20.54 -24.18
N GLY A 563 6.13 -21.50 -24.26
CA GLY A 563 6.06 -22.44 -25.38
C GLY A 563 7.03 -23.60 -25.29
N SER A 564 7.86 -23.72 -24.25
CA SER A 564 8.79 -24.83 -24.03
C SER A 564 8.16 -26.02 -23.31
N THR A 565 7.09 -25.80 -22.54
CA THR A 565 6.25 -26.86 -21.96
C THR A 565 5.07 -27.15 -22.87
N GLY A 566 4.97 -28.41 -23.34
CA GLY A 566 3.83 -28.83 -24.15
C GLY A 566 2.49 -28.58 -23.46
N THR A 567 1.39 -28.51 -24.22
CA THR A 567 0.02 -28.37 -23.68
C THR A 567 -0.47 -29.64 -23.00
N GLU A 568 0.30 -30.71 -23.02
CA GLU A 568 -0.02 -31.97 -22.33
C GLU A 568 -0.08 -31.74 -20.82
N GLY A 569 -1.24 -32.07 -20.24
CA GLY A 569 -1.50 -31.93 -18.80
C GLY A 569 -2.12 -30.61 -18.36
N LEU A 570 -2.40 -29.64 -19.25
CA LEU A 570 -3.15 -28.46 -18.87
C LEU A 570 -4.58 -28.84 -18.47
N PRO A 571 -5.08 -28.32 -17.32
CA PRO A 571 -6.46 -28.56 -16.89
C PRO A 571 -7.46 -27.90 -17.85
N PRO A 572 -8.75 -28.20 -17.77
CA PRO A 572 -9.76 -27.43 -18.48
C PRO A 572 -9.75 -25.97 -18.00
N ASP A 573 -10.35 -25.09 -18.78
CA ASP A 573 -10.54 -23.70 -18.37
C ASP A 573 -11.42 -23.62 -17.13
N PRO A 574 -10.97 -23.01 -16.00
CA PRO A 574 -11.74 -22.95 -14.77
C PRO A 574 -13.08 -22.25 -14.93
N GLY A 575 -13.13 -21.18 -15.71
CA GLY A 575 -14.35 -20.43 -16.01
C GLY A 575 -15.37 -21.25 -16.82
N ALA A 576 -14.91 -21.96 -17.87
CA ALA A 576 -15.75 -22.86 -18.66
C ALA A 576 -16.33 -23.99 -17.81
N TRP A 577 -15.51 -24.57 -16.92
CA TRP A 577 -15.95 -25.64 -16.04
C TRP A 577 -16.99 -25.17 -15.02
N GLY A 578 -16.74 -24.00 -14.39
CA GLY A 578 -17.71 -23.41 -13.45
C GLY A 578 -19.07 -23.14 -14.08
N VAL A 579 -19.09 -22.65 -15.35
CA VAL A 579 -20.32 -22.48 -16.14
C VAL A 579 -21.00 -23.83 -16.44
N ALA A 580 -20.24 -24.86 -16.77
CA ALA A 580 -20.80 -26.19 -17.01
C ALA A 580 -21.44 -26.79 -15.74
N GLU A 581 -20.80 -26.63 -14.57
CA GLU A 581 -21.37 -27.09 -13.30
C GLU A 581 -22.61 -26.28 -12.91
N LEU A 582 -22.65 -24.97 -13.20
CA LEU A 582 -23.85 -24.15 -13.04
C LEU A 582 -25.02 -24.71 -13.85
N PHE A 583 -24.80 -25.04 -15.14
CA PHE A 583 -25.86 -25.62 -15.99
C PHE A 583 -26.34 -26.98 -15.50
N LYS A 584 -25.44 -27.85 -15.02
CA LYS A 584 -25.82 -29.15 -14.43
C LYS A 584 -26.70 -28.94 -13.18
N GLY A 585 -26.34 -27.99 -12.33
CA GLY A 585 -27.14 -27.67 -11.15
C GLY A 585 -28.52 -27.10 -11.50
N LEU A 586 -28.62 -26.22 -12.50
CA LEU A 586 -29.91 -25.71 -13.01
C LEU A 586 -30.80 -26.86 -13.48
N GLU A 587 -30.27 -27.80 -14.27
CA GLU A 587 -31.02 -28.96 -14.75
C GLU A 587 -31.51 -29.85 -13.58
N GLU A 588 -30.63 -30.15 -12.61
CA GLU A 588 -30.98 -30.96 -11.45
C GLU A 588 -32.10 -30.31 -10.61
N GLY A 589 -32.00 -29.00 -10.36
CA GLY A 589 -33.02 -28.29 -9.58
C GLY A 589 -34.36 -28.13 -10.31
N LEU A 590 -34.37 -28.08 -11.66
CA LEU A 590 -35.61 -28.06 -12.44
C LEU A 590 -36.31 -29.42 -12.49
N LYS A 591 -35.64 -30.53 -12.15
CA LYS A 591 -36.22 -31.88 -12.07
C LYS A 591 -36.83 -32.19 -10.69
N GLN A 592 -36.53 -31.36 -9.69
CA GLN A 592 -37.09 -31.45 -8.34
C GLN A 592 -38.43 -30.71 -8.24
#